data_f67b63910a4a108807fd6882a6e330e6
#
_entry.id   f67b63910a4a108807fd6882a6e330e6
#
_cell.length_a   1.000
_cell.length_b   1.000
_cell.length_c   1.000
_cell.angle_alpha   90.00
_cell.angle_beta   90.00
_cell.angle_gamma   90.00
#
_symmetry.space_group_name_H-M   'P 1'
#
loop_
_entity.id
_entity.type
_entity.pdbx_description
1 polymer ?
#
loop_
_entity_poly.entity_id
_entity_poly.type
_entity_poly.pdbx_seq_one_letter_code
_entity_poly.pdbx_strand_id
1 'polypeptide(L)'
;MRTIKTALTLFLFVFCAGLYAQDVQTQQEEVVREAGHTNQNKFRQLYQEFSTPNQYRTASGAPGPAYYQNEADYKMNIELDDRNQKITGSETITYHNNSPTNLEYLWVQLDQNIRSKDAVSKLKDGNGIAPVAQPAGFVSEYMNEPFDGGFNITEVSKDGKPLAYTINQTMMRIDLPTPLKAGESYSFDIKWWYNI
;
A
#
# COMPACT_ATOMS: atom_id res chain seq x y z
N MET A 1 22.94 67.95 29.93
CA MET A 1 22.86 66.57 30.41
C MET A 1 21.54 65.85 30.08
N ARG A 2 20.42 66.52 29.88
CA ARG A 2 19.13 65.89 29.54
C ARG A 2 19.06 65.35 28.10
N THR A 3 19.67 66.05 27.13
CA THR A 3 19.67 65.68 25.72
C THR A 3 20.51 64.46 25.38
N ILE A 4 21.58 64.19 26.13
CA ILE A 4 22.46 63.00 25.93
C ILE A 4 21.78 61.76 26.42
N LYS A 5 20.99 61.82 27.49
CA LYS A 5 20.25 60.67 28.02
C LYS A 5 19.12 60.22 27.08
N THR A 6 18.41 61.13 26.43
CA THR A 6 17.36 60.81 25.45
C THR A 6 17.92 60.23 24.16
N ALA A 7 19.09 60.71 23.70
CA ALA A 7 19.73 60.14 22.51
C ALA A 7 20.23 58.70 22.77
N LEU A 8 20.76 58.44 23.96
CA LEU A 8 21.24 57.09 24.31
C LEU A 8 20.10 56.10 24.45
N THR A 9 18.95 56.50 25.01
CA THR A 9 17.76 55.63 25.13
C THR A 9 17.14 55.32 23.75
N LEU A 10 17.12 56.30 22.84
CA LEU A 10 16.61 56.08 21.49
C LEU A 10 17.53 55.15 20.68
N PHE A 11 18.85 55.24 20.87
CA PHE A 11 19.82 54.39 20.21
C PHE A 11 19.74 52.94 20.71
N LEU A 12 19.50 52.77 22.01
CA LEU A 12 19.30 51.41 22.60
C LEU A 12 18.03 50.75 22.12
N PHE A 13 16.95 51.50 21.90
CA PHE A 13 15.68 51.00 21.40
C PHE A 13 15.76 50.57 19.93
N VAL A 14 16.49 51.31 19.09
CA VAL A 14 16.72 50.97 17.67
C VAL A 14 17.61 49.71 17.56
N PHE A 15 18.60 49.58 18.47
CA PHE A 15 19.48 48.39 18.48
C PHE A 15 18.74 47.12 18.92
N CYS A 16 17.83 47.19 19.90
CA CYS A 16 16.98 46.08 20.28
C CYS A 16 15.97 45.70 19.18
N ALA A 17 15.41 46.65 18.47
CA ALA A 17 14.49 46.36 17.34
C ALA A 17 15.23 45.68 16.18
N GLY A 18 16.50 45.97 15.96
CA GLY A 18 17.34 45.31 14.95
C GLY A 18 17.66 43.85 15.28
N LEU A 19 17.77 43.50 16.59
CA LEU A 19 17.99 42.12 17.01
C LEU A 19 16.75 41.23 16.87
N TYR A 20 15.57 41.82 17.06
CA TYR A 20 14.31 41.09 16.83
C TYR A 20 13.98 40.86 15.35
N ALA A 21 14.53 41.68 14.44
CA ALA A 21 14.30 41.51 13.00
C ALA A 21 15.20 40.45 12.36
N GLN A 22 16.25 39.98 13.05
CA GLN A 22 17.14 38.94 12.52
C GLN A 22 16.67 37.48 12.89
N ASP A 23 15.82 37.33 13.90
CA ASP A 23 15.33 35.99 14.29
C ASP A 23 14.11 35.50 13.53
N VAL A 24 13.54 36.33 12.63
CA VAL A 24 12.34 35.95 11.84
C VAL A 24 12.70 35.33 10.48
N GLN A 25 13.96 35.29 10.10
CA GLN A 25 14.35 34.79 8.76
C GLN A 25 14.96 33.39 8.70
N THR A 26 14.95 32.62 9.76
CA THR A 26 15.55 31.27 9.71
C THR A 26 14.69 30.18 10.33
N GLN A 27 13.42 30.18 9.99
CA GLN A 27 12.64 28.95 9.97
C GLN A 27 12.15 28.70 8.54
N GLN A 28 13.08 28.63 7.60
CA GLN A 28 12.86 27.70 6.51
C GLN A 28 12.95 26.33 7.16
N GLU A 29 11.78 25.74 7.42
CA GLU A 29 11.66 24.31 7.62
C GLU A 29 12.53 23.66 6.55
N GLU A 30 13.65 23.10 6.94
CA GLU A 30 14.45 22.25 6.09
C GLU A 30 13.53 21.06 5.80
N VAL A 31 12.82 21.14 4.67
CA VAL A 31 12.04 20.02 4.16
C VAL A 31 13.06 18.92 3.97
N VAL A 32 13.13 18.03 4.98
CA VAL A 32 13.92 16.79 4.89
C VAL A 32 13.33 16.04 3.70
N ARG A 33 13.93 16.25 2.54
CA ARG A 33 13.59 15.52 1.33
C ARG A 33 14.06 14.10 1.57
N GLU A 34 13.13 13.22 1.85
CA GLU A 34 13.43 11.80 1.89
C GLU A 34 14.13 11.42 0.58
N ALA A 35 15.30 10.79 0.70
CA ALA A 35 16.06 10.33 -0.44
C ALA A 35 15.19 9.35 -1.24
N GLY A 36 14.82 9.72 -2.45
CA GLY A 36 13.99 8.90 -3.33
C GLY A 36 12.66 9.55 -3.79
N HIS A 37 12.18 10.62 -3.15
CA HIS A 37 10.94 11.33 -3.52
C HIS A 37 11.17 12.74 -4.08
N THR A 38 12.19 12.93 -4.87
CA THR A 38 12.52 14.24 -5.45
C THR A 38 11.73 14.57 -6.71
N ASN A 39 10.92 13.65 -7.24
CA ASN A 39 10.17 13.93 -8.46
C ASN A 39 8.86 14.66 -8.18
N GLN A 40 8.92 15.98 -8.08
CA GLN A 40 7.75 16.87 -8.00
C GLN A 40 7.27 17.35 -9.37
N ASN A 41 7.88 16.91 -10.45
CA ASN A 41 7.52 17.31 -11.80
C ASN A 41 6.34 16.48 -12.31
N LYS A 42 5.16 17.08 -12.30
CA LYS A 42 3.88 16.44 -12.72
C LYS A 42 3.87 15.97 -14.18
N PHE A 43 4.81 16.46 -15.00
CA PHE A 43 4.90 16.12 -16.43
C PHE A 43 6.03 15.14 -16.75
N ARG A 44 6.71 14.62 -15.74
CA ARG A 44 7.83 13.71 -15.93
C ARG A 44 7.32 12.31 -16.28
N GLN A 45 7.91 11.71 -17.30
CA GLN A 45 7.54 10.37 -17.72
C GLN A 45 8.14 9.33 -16.77
N LEU A 46 7.33 8.36 -16.35
CA LEU A 46 7.66 7.35 -15.34
C LEU A 46 8.91 6.51 -15.64
N TYR A 47 9.31 6.39 -16.91
CA TYR A 47 10.44 5.57 -17.35
C TYR A 47 11.76 6.33 -17.50
N GLN A 48 11.83 7.62 -17.17
CA GLN A 48 13.05 8.42 -17.30
C GLN A 48 13.87 8.52 -16.02
N GLU A 49 13.37 8.02 -14.89
CA GLU A 49 14.09 8.03 -13.62
C GLU A 49 14.09 6.67 -12.96
N PHE A 50 15.31 6.17 -12.74
CA PHE A 50 15.54 5.09 -11.79
C PHE A 50 15.58 5.66 -10.37
N SER A 51 15.17 4.86 -9.40
CA SER A 51 15.33 5.19 -7.99
C SER A 51 16.78 5.55 -7.70
N THR A 52 16.99 6.64 -6.94
CA THR A 52 18.34 6.99 -6.50
C THR A 52 18.96 5.85 -5.70
N PRO A 53 20.26 5.57 -5.86
CA PRO A 53 20.92 4.54 -5.08
C PRO A 53 20.87 4.89 -3.59
N ASN A 54 20.68 3.87 -2.77
CA ASN A 54 20.67 3.97 -1.32
C ASN A 54 21.38 2.77 -0.69
N GLN A 55 21.34 2.63 0.63
CA GLN A 55 21.98 1.49 1.32
C GLN A 55 21.33 0.14 0.99
N TYR A 56 20.08 0.13 0.53
CA TYR A 56 19.33 -1.10 0.24
C TYR A 56 19.45 -1.52 -1.22
N ARG A 57 19.61 -0.57 -2.15
CA ARG A 57 19.68 -0.85 -3.59
C ARG A 57 20.66 0.09 -4.29
N THR A 58 21.40 -0.46 -5.23
CA THR A 58 22.26 0.31 -6.14
C THR A 58 21.42 0.99 -7.22
N ALA A 59 22.04 1.89 -8.01
CA ALA A 59 21.40 2.54 -9.14
C ALA A 59 20.89 1.55 -10.21
N SER A 60 21.55 0.40 -10.36
CA SER A 60 21.14 -0.69 -11.26
C SER A 60 20.04 -1.60 -10.68
N GLY A 61 19.57 -1.34 -9.45
CA GLY A 61 18.60 -2.18 -8.75
C GLY A 61 19.19 -3.40 -8.04
N ALA A 62 20.51 -3.62 -8.09
CA ALA A 62 21.13 -4.70 -7.35
C ALA A 62 21.07 -4.46 -5.83
N PRO A 63 21.08 -5.53 -5.00
CA PRO A 63 21.08 -5.41 -3.55
C PRO A 63 22.24 -4.56 -3.03
N GLY A 64 21.98 -3.67 -2.08
CA GLY A 64 22.96 -2.90 -1.35
C GLY A 64 23.40 -3.58 -0.04
N PRO A 65 24.30 -2.95 0.74
CA PRO A 65 24.83 -3.55 1.97
C PRO A 65 23.76 -3.73 3.08
N ALA A 66 22.70 -2.95 3.07
CA ALA A 66 21.60 -3.04 4.03
C ALA A 66 20.33 -3.69 3.42
N TYR A 67 20.47 -4.40 2.32
CA TYR A 67 19.34 -5.08 1.68
C TYR A 67 18.66 -6.06 2.65
N TYR A 68 17.35 -6.06 2.65
CA TYR A 68 16.53 -7.01 3.40
C TYR A 68 15.47 -7.62 2.48
N GLN A 69 14.96 -8.77 2.89
CA GLN A 69 13.81 -9.42 2.28
C GLN A 69 12.87 -9.89 3.38
N ASN A 70 11.61 -9.46 3.28
CA ASN A 70 10.57 -9.95 4.16
C ASN A 70 10.20 -11.38 3.76
N GLU A 71 9.71 -12.17 4.72
CA GLU A 71 9.35 -13.57 4.55
C GLU A 71 7.90 -13.79 4.98
N ALA A 72 7.28 -14.80 4.42
CA ALA A 72 5.95 -15.25 4.84
C ALA A 72 5.87 -16.78 4.78
N ASP A 73 5.52 -17.38 5.90
CA ASP A 73 5.25 -18.81 6.03
C ASP A 73 3.76 -19.08 5.96
N TYR A 74 3.36 -20.15 5.27
CA TYR A 74 1.98 -20.52 5.08
C TYR A 74 1.73 -21.94 5.58
N LYS A 75 0.68 -22.11 6.40
CA LYS A 75 0.10 -23.41 6.72
C LYS A 75 -1.31 -23.44 6.17
N MET A 76 -1.52 -24.21 5.12
CA MET A 76 -2.80 -24.25 4.40
C MET A 76 -3.50 -25.60 4.58
N ASN A 77 -4.83 -25.54 4.69
CA ASN A 77 -5.72 -26.69 4.58
C ASN A 77 -6.74 -26.39 3.49
N ILE A 78 -6.71 -27.16 2.41
CA ILE A 78 -7.51 -26.90 1.20
C ILE A 78 -8.34 -28.14 0.89
N GLU A 79 -9.63 -27.92 0.61
CA GLU A 79 -10.59 -28.95 0.21
C GLU A 79 -11.14 -28.60 -1.19
N LEU A 80 -11.10 -29.57 -2.08
CA LEU A 80 -11.73 -29.51 -3.39
C LEU A 80 -13.02 -30.31 -3.40
N ASP A 81 -14.14 -29.65 -3.62
CA ASP A 81 -15.43 -30.24 -3.91
C ASP A 81 -15.68 -30.24 -5.44
N ASP A 82 -15.37 -31.34 -6.08
CA ASP A 82 -15.51 -31.51 -7.53
C ASP A 82 -16.97 -31.56 -8.01
N ARG A 83 -17.89 -31.95 -7.12
CA ARG A 83 -19.32 -32.02 -7.44
C ARG A 83 -19.96 -30.67 -7.50
N ASN A 84 -19.59 -29.77 -6.57
CA ASN A 84 -20.10 -28.41 -6.47
C ASN A 84 -19.15 -27.40 -7.13
N GLN A 85 -18.05 -27.88 -7.74
CA GLN A 85 -17.04 -27.07 -8.41
C GLN A 85 -16.56 -25.90 -7.50
N LYS A 86 -16.17 -26.27 -6.29
CA LYS A 86 -15.83 -25.32 -5.22
C LYS A 86 -14.53 -25.70 -4.53
N ILE A 87 -13.70 -24.71 -4.25
CA ILE A 87 -12.53 -24.84 -3.38
C ILE A 87 -12.79 -24.06 -2.09
N THR A 88 -12.53 -24.71 -0.96
CA THR A 88 -12.56 -24.10 0.38
C THR A 88 -11.19 -24.20 0.99
N GLY A 89 -10.72 -23.12 1.59
CA GLY A 89 -9.41 -23.06 2.22
C GLY A 89 -9.43 -22.36 3.57
N SER A 90 -8.51 -22.81 4.42
CA SER A 90 -8.11 -22.10 5.62
C SER A 90 -6.59 -22.07 5.68
N GLU A 91 -6.04 -20.92 6.05
CA GLU A 91 -4.60 -20.74 6.12
C GLU A 91 -4.20 -19.91 7.33
N THR A 92 -3.07 -20.26 7.92
CA THR A 92 -2.35 -19.42 8.86
C THR A 92 -1.14 -18.88 8.15
N ILE A 93 -1.03 -17.55 8.10
CA ILE A 93 0.10 -16.82 7.51
C ILE A 93 0.93 -16.26 8.66
N THR A 94 2.23 -16.56 8.66
CA THR A 94 3.20 -15.93 9.57
C THR A 94 4.11 -15.03 8.75
N TYR A 95 3.96 -13.73 8.95
CA TYR A 95 4.74 -12.71 8.26
C TYR A 95 5.91 -12.26 9.13
N HIS A 96 7.12 -12.20 8.56
CA HIS A 96 8.36 -11.80 9.21
C HIS A 96 8.80 -10.44 8.67
N ASN A 97 8.80 -9.44 9.53
CA ASN A 97 9.23 -8.09 9.18
C ASN A 97 10.75 -7.96 9.31
N ASN A 98 11.48 -8.31 8.26
CA ASN A 98 12.94 -8.14 8.19
C ASN A 98 13.34 -6.71 7.76
N SER A 99 12.37 -5.82 7.55
CA SER A 99 12.63 -4.42 7.21
C SER A 99 13.04 -3.60 8.45
N PRO A 100 13.73 -2.49 8.29
CA PRO A 100 14.09 -1.60 9.39
C PRO A 100 12.92 -0.75 9.90
N THR A 101 11.74 -0.83 9.26
CA THR A 101 10.57 0.01 9.56
C THR A 101 9.45 -0.80 10.22
N ASN A 102 8.64 -0.13 11.02
CA ASN A 102 7.43 -0.72 11.56
C ASN A 102 6.33 -0.76 10.50
N LEU A 103 5.54 -1.83 10.48
CA LEU A 103 4.44 -2.01 9.55
C LEU A 103 3.09 -1.85 10.28
N GLU A 104 2.24 -0.98 9.78
CA GLU A 104 0.91 -0.73 10.34
C GLU A 104 -0.17 -1.62 9.70
N TYR A 105 0.12 -2.15 8.52
CA TYR A 105 -0.76 -3.01 7.75
C TYR A 105 0.03 -4.01 6.90
N LEU A 106 -0.63 -5.06 6.47
CA LEU A 106 -0.10 -6.05 5.51
C LEU A 106 -0.99 -6.09 4.26
N TRP A 107 -0.36 -6.40 3.13
CA TRP A 107 -1.07 -6.67 1.89
C TRP A 107 -1.08 -8.16 1.60
N VAL A 108 -2.25 -8.68 1.26
CA VAL A 108 -2.43 -10.05 0.75
C VAL A 108 -2.98 -9.95 -0.67
N GLN A 109 -2.36 -10.67 -1.59
CA GLN A 109 -2.79 -10.73 -2.97
C GLN A 109 -3.87 -11.79 -3.14
N LEU A 110 -4.99 -11.42 -3.77
CA LEU A 110 -6.14 -12.26 -4.05
C LEU A 110 -6.25 -12.50 -5.55
N ASP A 111 -5.32 -13.27 -6.13
CA ASP A 111 -5.20 -13.46 -7.59
C ASP A 111 -6.48 -13.95 -8.23
N GLN A 112 -7.22 -14.80 -7.55
CA GLN A 112 -8.47 -15.36 -8.07
C GLN A 112 -9.56 -14.31 -8.31
N ASN A 113 -9.46 -13.13 -7.68
CA ASN A 113 -10.43 -12.04 -7.88
C ASN A 113 -10.46 -11.47 -9.31
N ILE A 114 -9.47 -11.78 -10.15
CA ILE A 114 -9.55 -11.50 -11.61
C ILE A 114 -10.75 -12.21 -12.25
N ARG A 115 -11.27 -13.28 -11.64
CA ARG A 115 -12.41 -14.09 -12.09
C ARG A 115 -13.72 -13.72 -11.39
N SER A 116 -13.70 -12.74 -10.48
CA SER A 116 -14.91 -12.20 -9.87
C SER A 116 -15.87 -11.68 -10.93
N LYS A 117 -17.17 -11.78 -10.70
CA LYS A 117 -18.19 -11.22 -11.59
C LYS A 117 -17.99 -9.72 -11.84
N ASP A 118 -17.47 -8.98 -10.84
CA ASP A 118 -17.23 -7.54 -10.87
C ASP A 118 -15.78 -7.17 -11.21
N ALA A 119 -14.99 -8.12 -11.72
CA ALA A 119 -13.58 -7.87 -12.01
C ALA A 119 -13.41 -6.84 -13.13
N VAL A 120 -12.53 -5.86 -12.88
CA VAL A 120 -12.18 -4.82 -13.90
C VAL A 120 -11.54 -5.43 -15.14
N SER A 121 -10.90 -6.60 -15.02
CA SER A 121 -10.36 -7.34 -16.17
C SER A 121 -11.42 -7.59 -17.24
N LYS A 122 -12.64 -7.95 -16.84
CA LYS A 122 -13.77 -8.17 -17.77
C LYS A 122 -14.15 -6.93 -18.57
N LEU A 123 -13.98 -5.75 -17.98
CA LEU A 123 -14.23 -4.47 -18.66
C LEU A 123 -13.14 -4.11 -19.66
N LYS A 124 -11.91 -4.55 -19.42
CA LYS A 124 -10.75 -4.29 -20.29
C LYS A 124 -10.68 -5.28 -21.45
N ASP A 125 -11.02 -6.54 -21.18
CA ASP A 125 -10.98 -7.63 -22.15
C ASP A 125 -12.28 -7.73 -22.97
N GLY A 126 -13.28 -6.89 -22.66
CA GLY A 126 -14.54 -6.83 -23.37
C GLY A 126 -14.33 -6.46 -24.83
N ASN A 127 -14.31 -7.47 -25.68
CA ASN A 127 -14.63 -7.27 -27.08
C ASN A 127 -16.01 -6.64 -27.10
N GLY A 128 -16.12 -5.42 -27.63
CA GLY A 128 -17.42 -4.76 -27.74
C GLY A 128 -18.47 -5.70 -28.34
N ILE A 129 -19.75 -5.38 -28.23
CA ILE A 129 -20.84 -6.20 -28.75
C ILE A 129 -20.53 -6.53 -30.21
N ALA A 130 -20.40 -7.81 -30.51
CA ALA A 130 -20.16 -8.25 -31.86
C ALA A 130 -21.28 -7.75 -32.77
N PRO A 131 -20.98 -7.21 -33.97
CA PRO A 131 -22.00 -6.72 -34.90
C PRO A 131 -23.06 -7.76 -35.28
N VAL A 132 -22.69 -9.03 -35.18
CA VAL A 132 -23.58 -10.17 -35.39
C VAL A 132 -23.30 -11.19 -34.28
N ALA A 133 -24.31 -11.48 -33.46
CA ALA A 133 -24.25 -12.53 -32.46
C ALA A 133 -25.25 -13.63 -32.78
N GLN A 134 -24.85 -14.88 -32.63
CA GLN A 134 -25.79 -16.00 -32.64
C GLN A 134 -26.71 -15.93 -31.42
N PRO A 135 -28.02 -16.25 -31.53
CA PRO A 135 -28.94 -16.16 -30.40
C PRO A 135 -28.47 -16.88 -29.12
N ALA A 136 -27.92 -18.07 -29.29
CA ALA A 136 -27.40 -18.85 -28.18
C ALA A 136 -26.18 -18.17 -27.51
N GLY A 137 -25.29 -17.56 -28.27
CA GLY A 137 -24.17 -16.79 -27.78
C GLY A 137 -24.61 -15.53 -27.00
N PHE A 138 -25.62 -14.84 -27.56
CA PHE A 138 -26.18 -13.67 -26.89
C PHE A 138 -26.81 -14.02 -25.53
N VAL A 139 -27.58 -15.11 -25.47
CA VAL A 139 -28.20 -15.60 -24.22
C VAL A 139 -27.10 -15.96 -23.19
N SER A 140 -26.05 -16.69 -23.61
CA SER A 140 -24.99 -17.09 -22.69
C SER A 140 -24.16 -15.92 -22.17
N GLU A 141 -23.95 -14.90 -22.98
CA GLU A 141 -23.08 -13.74 -22.67
C GLU A 141 -23.82 -12.67 -21.86
N TYR A 142 -25.09 -12.40 -22.18
CA TYR A 142 -25.81 -11.24 -21.64
C TYR A 142 -27.04 -11.56 -20.81
N MET A 143 -27.57 -12.77 -20.90
CA MET A 143 -28.81 -13.14 -20.18
C MET A 143 -28.60 -14.15 -19.06
N ASN A 144 -27.50 -14.91 -19.08
CA ASN A 144 -27.14 -15.77 -17.98
C ASN A 144 -26.41 -14.99 -16.90
N GLU A 145 -26.59 -15.39 -15.65
CA GLU A 145 -25.83 -14.84 -14.55
C GLU A 145 -24.33 -15.12 -14.76
N PRO A 146 -23.47 -14.09 -14.70
CA PRO A 146 -22.06 -14.28 -14.95
C PRO A 146 -21.43 -15.16 -13.86
N PHE A 147 -20.53 -16.06 -14.26
CA PHE A 147 -19.77 -16.86 -13.33
C PHE A 147 -18.99 -15.96 -12.35
N ASP A 148 -19.10 -16.23 -11.05
CA ASP A 148 -18.36 -15.58 -9.99
C ASP A 148 -17.35 -16.56 -9.38
N GLY A 149 -16.10 -16.43 -9.81
CA GLY A 149 -14.97 -17.23 -9.33
C GLY A 149 -14.03 -16.47 -8.40
N GLY A 150 -14.43 -15.30 -7.89
CA GLY A 150 -13.64 -14.53 -6.95
C GLY A 150 -13.59 -15.14 -5.55
N PHE A 151 -12.61 -14.73 -4.75
CA PHE A 151 -12.52 -15.13 -3.35
C PHE A 151 -13.70 -14.61 -2.53
N ASN A 152 -14.31 -15.50 -1.76
CA ASN A 152 -15.24 -15.20 -0.69
C ASN A 152 -14.51 -15.36 0.64
N ILE A 153 -14.00 -14.25 1.19
CA ILE A 153 -13.32 -14.24 2.48
C ILE A 153 -14.38 -14.32 3.58
N THR A 154 -14.34 -15.39 4.37
CA THR A 154 -15.31 -15.63 5.44
C THR A 154 -14.78 -15.22 6.81
N GLU A 155 -13.47 -15.22 6.99
CA GLU A 155 -12.84 -14.85 8.25
C GLU A 155 -11.41 -14.33 7.99
N VAL A 156 -11.04 -13.24 8.66
CA VAL A 156 -9.67 -12.80 8.84
C VAL A 156 -9.50 -12.53 10.33
N SER A 157 -8.66 -13.31 11.01
CA SER A 157 -8.57 -13.26 12.47
C SER A 157 -7.15 -13.49 12.98
N LYS A 158 -6.90 -13.05 14.22
CA LYS A 158 -5.71 -13.37 15.01
C LYS A 158 -6.15 -13.86 16.38
N ASP A 159 -5.70 -15.05 16.79
CA ASP A 159 -6.06 -15.64 18.08
C ASP A 159 -7.58 -15.65 18.33
N GLY A 160 -8.37 -15.90 17.27
CA GLY A 160 -9.83 -15.90 17.30
C GLY A 160 -10.50 -14.51 17.36
N LYS A 161 -9.74 -13.43 17.28
CA LYS A 161 -10.26 -12.04 17.22
C LYS A 161 -10.27 -11.56 15.78
N PRO A 162 -11.37 -10.99 15.27
CA PRO A 162 -11.44 -10.48 13.92
C PRO A 162 -10.47 -9.33 13.71
N LEU A 163 -9.83 -9.31 12.54
CA LEU A 163 -8.99 -8.20 12.06
C LEU A 163 -9.78 -7.35 11.06
N ALA A 164 -9.55 -6.04 11.09
CA ALA A 164 -10.09 -5.13 10.08
C ALA A 164 -9.34 -5.33 8.77
N TYR A 165 -10.08 -5.47 7.67
CA TYR A 165 -9.50 -5.57 6.34
C TYR A 165 -10.35 -4.86 5.30
N THR A 166 -9.72 -4.50 4.19
CA THR A 166 -10.35 -3.87 3.03
C THR A 166 -9.86 -4.55 1.77
N ILE A 167 -10.80 -4.97 0.91
CA ILE A 167 -10.48 -5.56 -0.39
C ILE A 167 -10.68 -4.50 -1.47
N ASN A 168 -9.67 -4.34 -2.30
CA ASN A 168 -9.72 -3.54 -3.51
C ASN A 168 -9.24 -4.40 -4.68
N GLN A 169 -10.18 -4.91 -5.47
CA GLN A 169 -9.92 -5.84 -6.57
C GLN A 169 -9.14 -7.08 -6.12
N THR A 170 -7.90 -7.23 -6.56
CA THR A 170 -7.02 -8.36 -6.24
C THR A 170 -6.14 -8.12 -5.01
N MET A 171 -6.32 -7.03 -4.30
CA MET A 171 -5.51 -6.71 -3.12
C MET A 171 -6.37 -6.60 -1.87
N MET A 172 -5.98 -7.29 -0.82
CA MET A 172 -6.56 -7.17 0.51
C MET A 172 -5.56 -6.53 1.45
N ARG A 173 -5.94 -5.41 2.03
CA ARG A 173 -5.21 -4.76 3.11
C ARG A 173 -5.75 -5.24 4.45
N ILE A 174 -4.87 -5.69 5.33
CA ILE A 174 -5.18 -6.07 6.70
C ILE A 174 -4.55 -5.04 7.62
N ASP A 175 -5.35 -4.34 8.41
CA ASP A 175 -4.87 -3.35 9.37
C ASP A 175 -4.44 -4.05 10.66
N LEU A 176 -3.21 -3.78 11.11
CA LEU A 176 -2.66 -4.39 12.32
C LEU A 176 -3.10 -3.60 13.55
N PRO A 177 -3.69 -4.25 14.58
CA PRO A 177 -4.09 -3.55 15.82
C PRO A 177 -2.93 -2.87 16.55
N THR A 178 -1.72 -3.37 16.33
CA THR A 178 -0.47 -2.82 16.83
C THR A 178 0.56 -2.94 15.72
N PRO A 179 1.35 -1.88 15.45
CA PRO A 179 2.38 -1.93 14.41
C PRO A 179 3.37 -3.07 14.65
N LEU A 180 3.65 -3.85 13.61
CA LEU A 180 4.66 -4.91 13.60
C LEU A 180 6.04 -4.29 13.50
N LYS A 181 6.83 -4.41 14.57
CA LYS A 181 8.16 -3.81 14.61
C LYS A 181 9.16 -4.53 13.72
N ALA A 182 10.26 -3.83 13.44
CA ALA A 182 11.41 -4.41 12.76
C ALA A 182 11.91 -5.65 13.50
N GLY A 183 12.10 -6.77 12.78
CA GLY A 183 12.55 -8.05 13.31
C GLY A 183 11.48 -8.88 14.03
N GLU A 184 10.24 -8.39 14.14
CA GLU A 184 9.13 -9.15 14.73
C GLU A 184 8.36 -9.94 13.66
N SER A 185 7.59 -10.92 14.13
CA SER A 185 6.70 -11.75 13.31
C SER A 185 5.25 -11.59 13.73
N TYR A 186 4.34 -11.72 12.79
CA TYR A 186 2.91 -11.62 13.01
C TYR A 186 2.17 -12.77 12.32
N SER A 187 1.46 -13.58 13.10
CA SER A 187 0.65 -14.69 12.57
C SER A 187 -0.82 -14.33 12.61
N PHE A 188 -1.56 -14.66 11.57
CA PHE A 188 -3.00 -14.48 11.46
C PHE A 188 -3.62 -15.55 10.57
N ASP A 189 -4.92 -15.72 10.69
CA ASP A 189 -5.67 -16.77 10.00
C ASP A 189 -6.63 -16.14 9.00
N ILE A 190 -6.76 -16.80 7.83
CA ILE A 190 -7.75 -16.48 6.81
C ILE A 190 -8.55 -17.73 6.48
N LYS A 191 -9.88 -17.60 6.33
CA LYS A 191 -10.76 -18.62 5.77
C LYS A 191 -11.46 -18.08 4.54
N TRP A 192 -11.48 -18.88 3.50
CA TRP A 192 -11.99 -18.46 2.21
C TRP A 192 -12.56 -19.62 1.41
N TRP A 193 -13.31 -19.28 0.39
CA TRP A 193 -13.75 -20.21 -0.66
C TRP A 193 -13.95 -19.46 -1.98
N TYR A 194 -13.95 -20.19 -3.09
CA TYR A 194 -14.34 -19.70 -4.41
C TYR A 194 -14.85 -20.84 -5.29
N ASN A 195 -15.60 -20.48 -6.35
CA ASN A 195 -16.08 -21.43 -7.37
C ASN A 195 -15.02 -21.60 -8.47
N ILE A 196 -14.98 -22.82 -9.07
CA ILE A 196 -14.06 -23.20 -10.15
C ILE A 196 -14.80 -23.66 -11.40
#